data_fa595b504cc2cbdce43ba5e476c0103c
#
_entry.id   fa595b504cc2cbdce43ba5e476c0103c
#
_cell.length_a   1.000
_cell.length_b   1.000
_cell.length_c   1.000
_cell.angle_alpha   90.00
_cell.angle_beta   90.00
_cell.angle_gamma   90.00
#
_symmetry.space_group_name_H-M   'P 1'
#
loop_
_entity.id
_entity.type
_entity.pdbx_description
1 polymer ?
#
loop_
_entity_poly.entity_id
_entity_poly.type
_entity_poly.pdbx_seq_one_letter_code
_entity_poly.pdbx_strand_id
1 'polypeptide(L)'
;SRTHSQLVQLVHEVKRTPYGQGDEPVRCVSLGSRKQMCIHHDVRRIGALFGTEAMNERCLELMEGKKGKRCPYLPAQSDPVGRAEMDTYRDHALSHVQDMEDLVQLGKDMHMCPYFGTRHSARHAELVTLPYNLLLLRDAREALHLTLDGSVVIIDEAHNLIDTLLATYAAELTQAQIEQAVQQVEMYLRRFSMRLRGTNEEQVRILQVLL
;
A
#
# COMPACT_ATOMS: atom_id res chain seq x y z
N SER A 1 -8.58 2.30 -12.36
CA SER A 1 -8.27 3.68 -12.75
C SER A 1 -6.80 4.02 -12.49
N ARG A 2 -6.24 4.98 -13.22
CA ARG A 2 -4.84 5.41 -13.09
C ARG A 2 -4.64 6.39 -11.94
N THR A 3 -5.59 7.28 -11.70
CA THR A 3 -5.43 8.41 -10.78
C THR A 3 -6.45 8.38 -9.63
N HIS A 4 -6.07 8.98 -8.52
CA HIS A 4 -6.95 9.16 -7.37
C HIS A 4 -8.22 9.97 -7.70
N SER A 5 -8.08 11.05 -8.46
CA SER A 5 -9.22 11.89 -8.85
C SER A 5 -10.28 11.13 -9.64
N GLN A 6 -9.87 10.20 -10.51
CA GLN A 6 -10.81 9.36 -11.25
C GLN A 6 -11.54 8.38 -10.33
N LEU A 7 -10.85 7.83 -9.31
CA LEU A 7 -11.51 6.96 -8.31
C LEU A 7 -12.55 7.74 -7.49
N VAL A 8 -12.21 8.96 -7.06
CA VAL A 8 -13.15 9.84 -6.35
C VAL A 8 -14.36 10.15 -7.22
N GLN A 9 -14.14 10.51 -8.50
CA GLN A 9 -15.23 10.78 -9.42
C GLN A 9 -16.15 9.56 -9.58
N LEU A 10 -15.59 8.36 -9.75
CA LEU A 10 -16.39 7.14 -9.84
C LEU A 10 -17.26 6.92 -8.60
N VAL A 11 -16.71 7.10 -7.42
CA VAL A 11 -17.47 6.97 -6.15
C VAL A 11 -18.59 8.02 -6.08
N HIS A 12 -18.32 9.26 -6.50
CA HIS A 12 -19.35 10.30 -6.57
C HIS A 12 -20.49 9.95 -7.54
N GLU A 13 -20.18 9.34 -8.69
CA GLU A 13 -21.22 8.86 -9.60
C GLU A 13 -22.02 7.71 -8.99
N VAL A 14 -21.37 6.77 -8.30
CA VAL A 14 -22.09 5.70 -7.57
C VAL A 14 -23.01 6.28 -6.49
N LYS A 15 -22.55 7.27 -5.71
CA LYS A 15 -23.39 7.99 -4.71
C LYS A 15 -24.67 8.58 -5.31
N ARG A 16 -24.67 8.92 -6.60
CA ARG A 16 -25.83 9.55 -7.30
C ARG A 16 -26.81 8.53 -7.87
N THR A 17 -26.46 7.26 -7.88
CA THR A 17 -27.33 6.18 -8.38
C THR A 17 -28.27 5.68 -7.28
N PRO A 18 -29.36 4.98 -7.64
CA PRO A 18 -30.21 4.29 -6.68
C PRO A 18 -29.44 3.27 -5.80
N TYR A 19 -28.36 2.71 -6.31
CA TYR A 19 -27.48 1.79 -5.57
C TYR A 19 -26.66 2.49 -4.46
N GLY A 20 -26.46 3.79 -4.58
CA GLY A 20 -25.75 4.57 -3.57
C GLY A 20 -26.65 5.30 -2.57
N GLN A 21 -27.95 5.46 -2.86
CA GLN A 21 -28.89 6.26 -2.10
C GLN A 21 -30.05 5.46 -1.48
N GLY A 22 -30.17 4.16 -1.77
CA GLY A 22 -31.24 3.30 -1.25
C GLY A 22 -31.10 2.99 0.24
N ASP A 23 -32.12 2.35 0.79
CA ASP A 23 -32.12 1.84 2.19
C ASP A 23 -31.02 0.80 2.43
N GLU A 24 -30.63 0.06 1.39
CA GLU A 24 -29.51 -0.88 1.38
C GLU A 24 -28.51 -0.45 0.30
N PRO A 25 -27.61 0.51 0.59
CA PRO A 25 -26.64 0.97 -0.40
C PRO A 25 -25.60 -0.10 -0.69
N VAL A 26 -25.08 -0.09 -1.93
CA VAL A 26 -24.01 -0.99 -2.32
C VAL A 26 -22.80 -0.83 -1.40
N ARG A 27 -22.29 -1.93 -0.89
CA ARG A 27 -21.09 -1.94 -0.04
C ARG A 27 -19.86 -1.63 -0.87
N CYS A 28 -19.47 -0.35 -0.84
CA CYS A 28 -18.40 0.20 -1.66
C CYS A 28 -17.22 0.60 -0.81
N VAL A 29 -16.01 0.24 -1.23
CA VAL A 29 -14.76 0.70 -0.59
C VAL A 29 -13.73 1.12 -1.61
N SER A 30 -13.01 2.21 -1.31
CA SER A 30 -11.90 2.72 -2.10
C SER A 30 -10.56 2.37 -1.46
N LEU A 31 -9.67 1.75 -2.25
CA LEU A 31 -8.32 1.43 -1.81
C LEU A 31 -7.33 2.49 -2.29
N GLY A 32 -6.59 3.07 -1.35
CA GLY A 32 -5.56 4.07 -1.63
C GLY A 32 -4.16 3.64 -1.17
N SER A 33 -3.19 4.48 -1.52
CA SER A 33 -1.81 4.35 -1.05
C SER A 33 -1.67 4.84 0.40
N ARG A 34 -0.56 4.48 1.07
CA ARG A 34 -0.23 5.06 2.39
C ARG A 34 -0.15 6.58 2.35
N LYS A 35 0.35 7.16 1.25
CA LYS A 35 0.40 8.61 1.07
C LYS A 35 -0.97 9.28 1.19
N GLN A 36 -2.02 8.61 0.74
CA GLN A 36 -3.39 9.11 0.76
C GLN A 36 -4.11 8.81 2.08
N MET A 37 -3.90 7.62 2.64
CA MET A 37 -4.70 7.10 3.75
C MET A 37 -4.03 7.13 5.12
N CYS A 38 -2.71 7.31 5.21
CA CYS A 38 -2.03 7.30 6.52
C CYS A 38 -2.38 8.55 7.33
N ILE A 39 -2.79 8.35 8.59
CA ILE A 39 -3.09 9.42 9.55
C ILE A 39 -1.98 9.64 10.59
N HIS A 40 -0.95 8.78 10.58
CA HIS A 40 0.16 8.90 11.52
C HIS A 40 1.07 10.08 11.17
N HIS A 41 1.18 11.05 12.06
CA HIS A 41 1.91 12.31 11.84
C HIS A 41 3.36 12.08 11.37
N ASP A 42 4.15 11.29 12.11
CA ASP A 42 5.57 11.07 11.78
C ASP A 42 5.76 10.35 10.44
N VAL A 43 4.91 9.37 10.12
CA VAL A 43 4.96 8.64 8.86
C VAL A 43 4.66 9.59 7.69
N ARG A 44 3.66 10.45 7.83
CA ARG A 44 3.33 11.47 6.82
C ARG A 44 4.44 12.49 6.64
N ARG A 45 5.06 12.95 7.73
CA ARG A 45 6.19 13.88 7.70
C ARG A 45 7.39 13.27 6.97
N ILE A 46 7.74 12.02 7.26
CA ILE A 46 8.81 11.30 6.55
C ILE A 46 8.48 11.17 5.07
N GLY A 47 7.24 10.83 4.72
CA GLY A 47 6.82 10.76 3.33
C GLY A 47 6.90 12.09 2.57
N ALA A 48 6.64 13.21 3.25
CA ALA A 48 6.76 14.54 2.66
C ALA A 48 8.22 14.96 2.43
N LEU A 49 9.14 14.55 3.31
CA LEU A 49 10.56 14.93 3.25
C LEU A 49 11.39 13.99 2.36
N PHE A 50 11.14 12.69 2.41
CA PHE A 50 12.00 11.65 1.84
C PHE A 50 11.31 10.75 0.81
N GLY A 51 10.03 11.02 0.51
CA GLY A 51 9.27 10.29 -0.51
C GLY A 51 8.52 9.06 0.00
N THR A 52 7.84 8.40 -0.95
CA THR A 52 6.89 7.32 -0.65
C THR A 52 7.56 6.06 -0.10
N GLU A 53 8.77 5.75 -0.54
CA GLU A 53 9.52 4.56 -0.07
C GLU A 53 9.87 4.69 1.40
N ALA A 54 10.47 5.82 1.82
CA ALA A 54 10.78 6.09 3.22
C ALA A 54 9.53 6.10 4.11
N MET A 55 8.39 6.58 3.58
CA MET A 55 7.08 6.49 4.24
C MET A 55 6.66 5.02 4.46
N ASN A 56 6.82 4.18 3.44
CA ASN A 56 6.47 2.76 3.52
C ASN A 56 7.35 2.03 4.52
N GLU A 57 8.66 2.23 4.47
CA GLU A 57 9.63 1.65 5.42
C GLU A 57 9.29 2.04 6.86
N ARG A 58 9.03 3.32 7.09
CA ARG A 58 8.65 3.79 8.42
C ARG A 58 7.36 3.17 8.94
N CYS A 59 6.37 3.00 8.06
CA CYS A 59 5.13 2.32 8.41
C CYS A 59 5.39 0.85 8.79
N LEU A 60 6.21 0.13 8.02
CA LEU A 60 6.58 -1.26 8.29
C LEU A 60 7.33 -1.42 9.61
N GLU A 61 8.29 -0.54 9.92
CA GLU A 61 8.98 -0.52 11.22
C GLU A 61 8.01 -0.42 12.40
N LEU A 62 6.99 0.46 12.26
CA LEU A 62 5.98 0.65 13.30
C LEU A 62 5.00 -0.54 13.40
N MET A 63 4.75 -1.25 12.32
CA MET A 63 3.95 -2.49 12.32
C MET A 63 4.69 -3.61 13.05
N GLU A 64 5.96 -3.78 12.78
CA GLU A 64 6.81 -4.80 13.42
C GLU A 64 7.09 -4.49 14.89
N GLY A 65 6.81 -3.27 15.34
CA GLY A 65 7.12 -2.85 16.72
C GLY A 65 8.62 -2.72 17.00
N LYS A 66 9.44 -2.49 15.96
CA LYS A 66 10.87 -2.27 16.10
C LYS A 66 11.15 -1.14 17.10
N LYS A 67 12.15 -1.33 17.96
CA LYS A 67 12.54 -0.38 19.03
C LYS A 67 11.41 -0.06 20.04
N GLY A 68 10.46 -0.99 20.23
CA GLY A 68 9.38 -0.85 21.22
C GLY A 68 8.30 0.17 20.86
N LYS A 69 8.31 0.70 19.62
CA LYS A 69 7.30 1.65 19.14
C LYS A 69 6.41 0.98 18.12
N ARG A 70 5.10 0.99 18.37
CA ARG A 70 4.09 0.50 17.44
C ARG A 70 3.24 1.66 16.93
N CYS A 71 2.61 1.45 15.76
CA CYS A 71 1.62 2.40 15.26
C CYS A 71 0.40 2.42 16.20
N PRO A 72 0.02 3.58 16.77
CA PRO A 72 -1.11 3.65 17.71
C PRO A 72 -2.46 3.41 17.03
N TYR A 73 -2.53 3.53 15.70
CA TYR A 73 -3.75 3.38 14.91
C TYR A 73 -3.92 1.96 14.34
N LEU A 74 -2.95 1.06 14.55
CA LEU A 74 -3.02 -0.32 14.06
C LEU A 74 -2.98 -1.27 15.25
N PRO A 75 -4.10 -1.89 15.61
CA PRO A 75 -4.14 -2.87 16.70
C PRO A 75 -3.31 -4.11 16.35
N ALA A 76 -2.83 -4.80 17.39
CA ALA A 76 -2.14 -6.06 17.20
C ALA A 76 -3.12 -7.13 16.69
N GLN A 77 -2.70 -7.94 15.73
CA GLN A 77 -3.55 -9.03 15.18
C GLN A 77 -3.97 -10.07 16.24
N SER A 78 -3.17 -10.22 17.30
CA SER A 78 -3.46 -11.11 18.42
C SER A 78 -4.43 -10.53 19.44
N ASP A 79 -4.73 -9.23 19.36
CA ASP A 79 -5.62 -8.56 20.29
C ASP A 79 -7.10 -8.73 19.85
N PRO A 80 -7.95 -9.40 20.65
CA PRO A 80 -9.37 -9.56 20.32
C PRO A 80 -10.12 -8.24 20.26
N VAL A 81 -9.79 -7.27 21.13
CA VAL A 81 -10.43 -5.95 21.14
C VAL A 81 -10.08 -5.19 19.87
N GLY A 82 -8.80 -5.17 19.50
CA GLY A 82 -8.36 -4.52 18.28
C GLY A 82 -8.94 -5.15 16.99
N ARG A 83 -9.24 -6.45 17.00
CA ARG A 83 -9.97 -7.08 15.90
C ARG A 83 -11.42 -6.59 15.83
N ALA A 84 -12.11 -6.51 16.97
CA ALA A 84 -13.47 -6.00 17.03
C ALA A 84 -13.56 -4.52 16.59
N GLU A 85 -12.58 -3.70 16.94
CA GLU A 85 -12.46 -2.32 16.47
C GLU A 85 -12.26 -2.25 14.95
N MET A 86 -11.46 -3.15 14.38
CA MET A 86 -11.26 -3.24 12.93
C MET A 86 -12.53 -3.68 12.21
N ASP A 87 -13.31 -4.60 12.80
CA ASP A 87 -14.62 -5.00 12.28
C ASP A 87 -15.62 -3.85 12.38
N THR A 88 -15.61 -3.08 13.46
CA THR A 88 -16.44 -1.88 13.60
C THR A 88 -16.09 -0.84 12.53
N TYR A 89 -14.80 -0.61 12.27
CA TYR A 89 -14.39 0.27 11.18
C TYR A 89 -14.93 -0.23 9.83
N ARG A 90 -14.83 -1.53 9.55
CA ARG A 90 -15.38 -2.15 8.32
C ARG A 90 -16.87 -1.87 8.20
N ASP A 91 -17.64 -2.09 9.25
CA ASP A 91 -19.09 -1.95 9.24
C ASP A 91 -19.49 -0.49 8.96
N HIS A 92 -18.81 0.47 9.58
CA HIS A 92 -19.00 1.89 9.27
C HIS A 92 -18.54 2.24 7.85
N ALA A 93 -17.41 1.72 7.38
CA ALA A 93 -16.89 2.00 6.05
C ALA A 93 -17.80 1.47 4.93
N LEU A 94 -18.57 0.41 5.19
CA LEU A 94 -19.47 -0.23 4.23
C LEU A 94 -20.94 0.14 4.41
N SER A 95 -21.30 0.92 5.45
CA SER A 95 -22.70 1.27 5.74
C SER A 95 -23.32 2.19 4.69
N HIS A 96 -22.49 2.96 3.99
CA HIS A 96 -22.91 3.83 2.89
C HIS A 96 -21.73 4.07 1.94
N VAL A 97 -22.00 4.56 0.74
CA VAL A 97 -20.94 4.82 -0.24
C VAL A 97 -20.11 6.03 0.22
N GLN A 98 -18.84 5.80 0.53
CA GLN A 98 -17.90 6.79 1.04
C GLN A 98 -16.74 6.98 0.06
N ASP A 99 -16.27 8.22 -0.09
CA ASP A 99 -15.03 8.48 -0.80
C ASP A 99 -13.81 8.26 0.09
N MET A 100 -12.63 8.48 -0.46
CA MET A 100 -11.39 8.21 0.26
C MET A 100 -11.16 9.18 1.41
N GLU A 101 -11.59 10.40 1.27
CA GLU A 101 -11.51 11.46 2.28
C GLU A 101 -12.44 11.15 3.47
N ASP A 102 -13.66 10.68 3.20
CA ASP A 102 -14.61 10.20 4.21
C ASP A 102 -14.01 9.04 5.01
N LEU A 103 -13.41 8.05 4.32
CA LEU A 103 -12.77 6.89 4.95
C LEU A 103 -11.55 7.28 5.81
N VAL A 104 -10.79 8.29 5.38
CA VAL A 104 -9.68 8.83 6.18
C VAL A 104 -10.21 9.55 7.41
N GLN A 105 -11.30 10.30 7.27
CA GLN A 105 -11.92 11.01 8.41
C GLN A 105 -12.50 10.00 9.41
N LEU A 106 -13.20 8.97 8.94
CA LEU A 106 -13.69 7.86 9.77
C LEU A 106 -12.54 7.23 10.58
N GLY A 107 -11.38 7.01 9.96
CA GLY A 107 -10.21 6.47 10.67
C GLY A 107 -9.65 7.40 11.74
N LYS A 108 -9.71 8.73 11.54
CA LYS A 108 -9.32 9.69 12.57
C LYS A 108 -10.29 9.67 13.74
N ASP A 109 -11.60 9.65 13.47
CA ASP A 109 -12.65 9.69 14.48
C ASP A 109 -12.64 8.41 15.33
N MET A 110 -12.37 7.26 14.71
CA MET A 110 -12.28 5.97 15.39
C MET A 110 -10.88 5.64 15.92
N HIS A 111 -9.87 6.49 15.73
CA HIS A 111 -8.49 6.20 16.08
C HIS A 111 -7.94 4.92 15.40
N MET A 112 -8.41 4.60 14.20
CA MET A 112 -8.10 3.40 13.44
C MET A 112 -7.36 3.75 12.15
N CYS A 113 -6.41 2.90 11.73
CA CYS A 113 -5.67 3.13 10.50
C CYS A 113 -6.54 2.93 9.24
N PRO A 114 -6.85 3.99 8.47
CA PRO A 114 -7.71 3.86 7.28
C PRO A 114 -7.10 2.96 6.21
N TYR A 115 -5.75 2.96 6.08
CA TYR A 115 -5.05 2.13 5.11
C TYR A 115 -5.29 0.63 5.31
N PHE A 116 -5.27 0.16 6.56
CA PHE A 116 -5.54 -1.24 6.89
C PHE A 116 -7.04 -1.50 7.06
N GLY A 117 -7.79 -0.55 7.57
CA GLY A 117 -9.24 -0.66 7.72
C GLY A 117 -9.94 -0.88 6.37
N THR A 118 -9.62 -0.08 5.35
CA THR A 118 -10.19 -0.24 4.00
C THR A 118 -9.79 -1.57 3.34
N ARG A 119 -8.58 -2.06 3.59
CA ARG A 119 -8.14 -3.39 3.10
C ARG A 119 -8.87 -4.53 3.79
N HIS A 120 -9.15 -4.39 5.08
CA HIS A 120 -9.99 -5.33 5.82
C HIS A 120 -11.43 -5.32 5.28
N SER A 121 -11.97 -4.14 4.98
CA SER A 121 -13.32 -3.96 4.42
C SER A 121 -13.48 -4.52 3.01
N ALA A 122 -12.41 -4.53 2.19
CA ALA A 122 -12.46 -4.95 0.79
C ALA A 122 -13.00 -6.37 0.59
N ARG A 123 -12.77 -7.27 1.55
CA ARG A 123 -13.27 -8.67 1.50
C ARG A 123 -14.78 -8.79 1.64
N HIS A 124 -15.43 -7.76 2.16
CA HIS A 124 -16.86 -7.71 2.46
C HIS A 124 -17.60 -6.73 1.55
N ALA A 125 -16.87 -6.04 0.68
CA ALA A 125 -17.40 -5.08 -0.26
C ALA A 125 -17.95 -5.77 -1.53
N GLU A 126 -19.01 -5.20 -2.10
CA GLU A 126 -19.57 -5.60 -3.39
C GLU A 126 -18.91 -4.82 -4.54
N LEU A 127 -18.46 -3.58 -4.23
CA LEU A 127 -17.74 -2.73 -5.16
C LEU A 127 -16.42 -2.28 -4.54
N VAL A 128 -15.30 -2.64 -5.18
CA VAL A 128 -13.97 -2.21 -4.76
C VAL A 128 -13.36 -1.33 -5.83
N THR A 129 -13.09 -0.06 -5.50
CA THR A 129 -12.38 0.85 -6.40
C THR A 129 -10.91 0.90 -6.02
N LEU A 130 -10.02 0.74 -6.99
CA LEU A 130 -8.59 0.62 -6.74
C LEU A 130 -7.74 1.10 -7.93
N PRO A 131 -6.51 1.56 -7.69
CA PRO A 131 -5.55 1.88 -8.76
C PRO A 131 -5.05 0.61 -9.47
N TYR A 132 -4.64 0.76 -10.73
CA TYR A 132 -4.20 -0.35 -11.58
C TYR A 132 -3.11 -1.23 -10.97
N ASN A 133 -2.13 -0.63 -10.31
CA ASN A 133 -1.02 -1.37 -9.71
C ASN A 133 -1.47 -2.38 -8.63
N LEU A 134 -2.54 -2.09 -7.90
CA LEU A 134 -3.09 -3.04 -6.92
C LEU A 134 -3.82 -4.21 -7.59
N LEU A 135 -4.30 -4.02 -8.82
CA LEU A 135 -4.94 -5.08 -9.60
C LEU A 135 -3.93 -5.89 -10.41
N LEU A 136 -2.95 -5.25 -11.03
CA LEU A 136 -2.02 -5.88 -11.97
C LEU A 136 -0.93 -6.69 -11.26
N LEU A 137 -0.42 -6.18 -10.13
CA LEU A 137 0.59 -6.89 -9.33
C LEU A 137 -0.03 -8.06 -8.58
N ARG A 138 0.48 -9.27 -8.85
CA ARG A 138 0.05 -10.48 -8.16
C ARG A 138 0.24 -10.37 -6.64
N ASP A 139 1.42 -9.97 -6.21
CA ASP A 139 1.77 -9.84 -4.79
C ASP A 139 0.85 -8.82 -4.07
N ALA A 140 0.45 -7.74 -4.77
CA ALA A 140 -0.48 -6.77 -4.22
C ALA A 140 -1.89 -7.37 -4.03
N ARG A 141 -2.39 -8.16 -4.99
CA ARG A 141 -3.68 -8.86 -4.86
C ARG A 141 -3.64 -9.88 -3.73
N GLU A 142 -2.59 -10.68 -3.64
CA GLU A 142 -2.41 -11.66 -2.57
C GLU A 142 -2.36 -10.99 -1.20
N ALA A 143 -1.62 -9.89 -1.06
CA ALA A 143 -1.55 -9.11 0.18
C ALA A 143 -2.90 -8.47 0.56
N LEU A 144 -3.75 -8.18 -0.41
CA LEU A 144 -5.10 -7.66 -0.22
C LEU A 144 -6.14 -8.77 -0.03
N HIS A 145 -5.76 -10.03 -0.26
CA HIS A 145 -6.66 -11.18 -0.36
C HIS A 145 -7.83 -10.95 -1.35
N LEU A 146 -7.53 -10.25 -2.44
CA LEU A 146 -8.49 -10.04 -3.51
C LEU A 146 -8.51 -11.27 -4.41
N THR A 147 -9.62 -11.99 -4.40
CA THR A 147 -9.93 -13.03 -5.38
C THR A 147 -10.74 -12.43 -6.50
N LEU A 148 -10.33 -12.69 -7.74
CA LEU A 148 -11.04 -12.20 -8.92
C LEU A 148 -12.04 -13.23 -9.48
N ASP A 149 -12.03 -14.44 -8.94
CA ASP A 149 -12.93 -15.50 -9.36
C ASP A 149 -14.40 -15.11 -9.11
N GLY A 150 -15.20 -15.17 -10.16
CA GLY A 150 -16.60 -14.75 -10.11
C GLY A 150 -16.83 -13.24 -10.05
N SER A 151 -15.77 -12.44 -10.16
CA SER A 151 -15.85 -10.96 -10.11
C SER A 151 -15.90 -10.36 -11.51
N VAL A 152 -16.59 -9.23 -11.65
CA VAL A 152 -16.55 -8.39 -12.84
C VAL A 152 -15.49 -7.32 -12.66
N VAL A 153 -14.51 -7.27 -13.57
CA VAL A 153 -13.44 -6.25 -13.54
C VAL A 153 -13.73 -5.20 -14.58
N ILE A 154 -13.92 -3.95 -14.14
CA ILE A 154 -14.15 -2.79 -15.01
C ILE A 154 -12.87 -1.95 -15.00
N ILE A 155 -12.29 -1.74 -16.17
CA ILE A 155 -11.05 -0.97 -16.34
C ILE A 155 -11.39 0.32 -17.07
N ASP A 156 -11.39 1.42 -16.34
CA ASP A 156 -11.53 2.75 -16.89
C ASP A 156 -10.20 3.22 -17.49
N GLU A 157 -10.25 3.97 -18.61
CA GLU A 157 -9.07 4.46 -19.34
C GLU A 157 -8.07 3.34 -19.71
N ALA A 158 -8.57 2.23 -20.22
CA ALA A 158 -7.80 1.00 -20.48
C ALA A 158 -6.58 1.21 -21.39
N HIS A 159 -6.53 2.29 -22.19
CA HIS A 159 -5.37 2.64 -23.00
C HIS A 159 -4.09 2.86 -22.15
N ASN A 160 -4.23 3.23 -20.87
CA ASN A 160 -3.10 3.39 -19.94
C ASN A 160 -2.62 2.07 -19.32
N LEU A 161 -3.29 0.95 -19.59
CA LEU A 161 -3.01 -0.33 -18.92
C LEU A 161 -1.63 -0.87 -19.29
N ILE A 162 -1.27 -0.81 -20.57
CA ILE A 162 0.01 -1.31 -21.09
C ILE A 162 1.15 -0.49 -20.50
N ASP A 163 1.06 0.84 -20.54
CA ASP A 163 2.09 1.72 -20.00
C ASP A 163 2.26 1.50 -18.48
N THR A 164 1.16 1.31 -17.76
CA THR A 164 1.21 1.00 -16.32
C THR A 164 1.88 -0.35 -16.05
N LEU A 165 1.57 -1.36 -16.86
CA LEU A 165 2.18 -2.68 -16.74
C LEU A 165 3.69 -2.62 -17.01
N LEU A 166 4.09 -1.95 -18.09
CA LEU A 166 5.50 -1.76 -18.43
C LEU A 166 6.23 -0.99 -17.32
N ALA A 167 5.67 0.13 -16.84
CA ALA A 167 6.26 0.91 -15.77
C ALA A 167 6.38 0.13 -14.44
N THR A 168 5.46 -0.80 -14.19
CA THR A 168 5.46 -1.62 -12.99
C THR A 168 6.63 -2.60 -12.94
N TYR A 169 7.02 -3.14 -14.10
CA TYR A 169 8.12 -4.10 -14.24
C TYR A 169 9.41 -3.46 -14.78
N ALA A 170 9.40 -2.16 -15.06
CA ALA A 170 10.59 -1.42 -15.46
C ALA A 170 11.49 -1.15 -14.24
N ALA A 171 12.78 -1.27 -14.46
CA ALA A 171 13.79 -0.82 -13.52
C ALA A 171 14.73 0.17 -14.24
N GLU A 172 14.96 1.31 -13.61
CA GLU A 172 15.92 2.31 -14.11
C GLU A 172 17.14 2.33 -13.19
N LEU A 173 18.30 2.18 -13.76
CA LEU A 173 19.58 2.35 -13.09
C LEU A 173 20.31 3.53 -13.71
N THR A 174 20.56 4.55 -12.92
CA THR A 174 21.40 5.66 -13.34
C THR A 174 22.87 5.31 -13.20
N GLN A 175 23.73 5.90 -14.04
CA GLN A 175 25.18 5.72 -13.94
C GLN A 175 25.70 6.06 -12.53
N ALA A 176 25.19 7.14 -11.93
CA ALA A 176 25.58 7.54 -10.58
C ALA A 176 25.22 6.48 -9.51
N GLN A 177 24.07 5.81 -9.64
CA GLN A 177 23.70 4.71 -8.76
C GLN A 177 24.63 3.50 -8.89
N ILE A 178 25.01 3.16 -10.12
CA ILE A 178 25.97 2.07 -10.39
C ILE A 178 27.32 2.42 -9.78
N GLU A 179 27.87 3.61 -10.06
CA GLU A 179 29.13 4.09 -9.50
C GLU A 179 29.13 4.08 -7.95
N GLN A 180 28.03 4.52 -7.34
CA GLN A 180 27.87 4.49 -5.89
C GLN A 180 27.81 3.05 -5.36
N ALA A 181 27.13 2.15 -6.04
CA ALA A 181 27.06 0.73 -5.67
C ALA A 181 28.44 0.07 -5.74
N VAL A 182 29.20 0.30 -6.80
CA VAL A 182 30.59 -0.17 -6.93
C VAL A 182 31.44 0.29 -5.76
N GLN A 183 31.42 1.60 -5.46
CA GLN A 183 32.18 2.16 -4.32
C GLN A 183 31.77 1.52 -2.98
N GLN A 184 30.49 1.32 -2.76
CA GLN A 184 29.99 0.68 -1.54
C GLN A 184 30.45 -0.76 -1.40
N VAL A 185 30.38 -1.54 -2.49
CA VAL A 185 30.85 -2.94 -2.52
C VAL A 185 32.35 -2.99 -2.28
N GLU A 186 33.15 -2.11 -2.89
CA GLU A 186 34.59 -2.03 -2.63
C GLU A 186 34.90 -1.69 -1.18
N MET A 187 34.25 -0.69 -0.60
CA MET A 187 34.43 -0.32 0.81
C MET A 187 34.03 -1.47 1.74
N TYR A 188 32.96 -2.18 1.42
CA TYR A 188 32.52 -3.35 2.18
C TYR A 188 33.56 -4.46 2.14
N LEU A 189 34.09 -4.82 0.98
CA LEU A 189 35.15 -5.82 0.82
C LEU A 189 36.42 -5.42 1.60
N ARG A 190 36.87 -4.16 1.47
CA ARG A 190 38.05 -3.67 2.21
C ARG A 190 37.87 -3.78 3.73
N ARG A 191 36.68 -3.47 4.23
CA ARG A 191 36.40 -3.44 5.67
C ARG A 191 36.15 -4.82 6.28
N PHE A 192 35.55 -5.73 5.53
CA PHE A 192 35.03 -6.99 6.05
C PHE A 192 35.65 -8.25 5.44
N SER A 193 36.61 -8.16 4.50
CA SER A 193 37.26 -9.29 3.87
C SER A 193 37.72 -10.38 4.86
N MET A 194 38.32 -9.97 5.97
CA MET A 194 38.78 -10.88 7.03
C MET A 194 37.66 -11.56 7.83
N ARG A 195 36.42 -11.09 7.71
CA ARG A 195 35.25 -11.61 8.43
C ARG A 195 34.28 -12.38 7.52
N LEU A 196 34.43 -12.25 6.23
CA LEU A 196 33.62 -12.98 5.25
C LEU A 196 34.08 -14.43 5.18
N ARG A 197 33.13 -15.36 5.21
CA ARG A 197 33.41 -16.76 4.90
C ARG A 197 33.62 -16.90 3.39
N GLY A 198 34.48 -17.82 2.95
CA GLY A 198 34.93 -17.95 1.58
C GLY A 198 33.84 -17.88 0.50
N THR A 199 32.72 -18.57 0.70
CA THR A 199 31.57 -18.53 -0.21
C THR A 199 30.91 -17.15 -0.29
N ASN A 200 30.78 -16.43 0.82
CA ASN A 200 30.18 -15.10 0.83
C ASN A 200 31.12 -14.05 0.23
N GLU A 201 32.43 -14.20 0.42
CA GLU A 201 33.42 -13.32 -0.21
C GLU A 201 33.39 -13.48 -1.74
N GLU A 202 33.33 -14.72 -2.21
CA GLU A 202 33.23 -15.00 -3.64
C GLU A 202 31.98 -14.38 -4.27
N GLN A 203 30.82 -14.51 -3.62
CA GLN A 203 29.57 -13.90 -4.12
C GLN A 203 29.64 -12.37 -4.16
N VAL A 204 30.25 -11.72 -3.16
CA VAL A 204 30.41 -10.27 -3.17
C VAL A 204 31.42 -9.82 -4.24
N ARG A 205 32.47 -10.61 -4.54
CA ARG A 205 33.39 -10.34 -5.65
C ARG A 205 32.71 -10.51 -7.01
N ILE A 206 31.84 -11.52 -7.17
CA ILE A 206 31.02 -11.67 -8.38
C ILE A 206 30.13 -10.44 -8.56
N LEU A 207 29.48 -9.98 -7.52
CA LEU A 207 28.66 -8.75 -7.57
C LEU A 207 29.49 -7.54 -8.02
N GLN A 208 30.73 -7.39 -7.51
CA GLN A 208 31.65 -6.32 -7.92
C GLN A 208 32.02 -6.37 -9.42
N VAL A 209 32.10 -7.56 -10.00
CA VAL A 209 32.40 -7.74 -11.43
C VAL A 209 31.18 -7.47 -12.31
N LEU A 210 29.97 -7.69 -11.78
CA LEU A 210 28.72 -7.48 -12.51
C LEU A 210 28.26 -6.01 -12.52
N LEU A 211 28.71 -5.20 -11.58
CA LEU A 211 28.45 -3.76 -11.52
C LEU A 211 29.46 -2.96 -12.33
#